data_e275e73c70501d2776d259eeaf8f7bcd
#
_entry.id   e275e73c70501d2776d259eeaf8f7bcd
#
_cell.length_a   1.000
_cell.length_b   1.000
_cell.length_c   1.000
_cell.angle_alpha   90.00
_cell.angle_beta   90.00
_cell.angle_gamma   90.00
#
_symmetry.space_group_name_H-M   'P 1'
#
loop_
_entity.id
_entity.type
_entity.pdbx_description
1 polymer ?
#
loop_
_entity_poly.entity_id
_entity_poly.type
_entity_poly.pdbx_seq_one_letter_code
_entity_poly.pdbx_strand_id
1 'polypeptide(L)'
;KRQEHLNRDGVEKDYILVQYKGADRLFVPIDQMHLVEKYVGQEGKRPKINKLGSAEWSKSKKRVQQSIEDMAEQLLEIHAKRQMLPGFAFSQDDEIQKEFENTFPYAETEDQLRAIKEVKMDMEKPHAMDRLVCGDVGFGKTEVAIRAAFKAVCNHKQVALLVPTTILAMQHYETFTKRMESFGVEIAQLTRFCTIKEQNKIFKKLREHRIDIVIGTHKLLNDKLAFADLGLLIIDEEQRFGVKHKEKLKSLQESVDVLTLSATPIPRTLYFSLTGVKDMSIIETPPDNRLPIQTYVLEEMPMVIEQAVRRELLRGGQVFVVYNSVEHLAEMAKKYRELFPNSRILMGHGRMKETELEDVMLKFQNHEADILICTTIIETGIDMPNANTMIVHNADHFGMAQLYQLKGRVGRSKRVAYAYLMYKPDKLLSEEQRKRLNTLREYTALGSGYKISMRDLEIRGSGNMLGAAQSGHVAEIGFELYLKMLQETIRKMKRGDAAESDMSVKPIHTGFTLISDSAASPLF
;
A
#
# COMPACT_ATOMS: atom_id res chain seq x y z
N LYS A 1 -17.27 27.83 2.51
CA LYS A 1 -17.52 28.16 1.09
C LYS A 1 -18.80 28.98 1.05
N ARG A 2 -18.76 30.20 0.57
CA ARG A 2 -19.99 30.89 0.08
C ARG A 2 -19.89 30.88 -1.43
N GLN A 3 -20.86 30.32 -2.11
CA GLN A 3 -21.17 30.58 -3.50
C GLN A 3 -21.87 31.94 -3.54
N GLU A 4 -21.31 32.89 -4.23
CA GLU A 4 -21.95 34.20 -4.44
C GLU A 4 -22.26 34.37 -5.92
N HIS A 5 -23.53 34.62 -6.23
CA HIS A 5 -23.97 34.98 -7.55
C HIS A 5 -23.69 36.48 -7.74
N LEU A 6 -22.80 36.80 -8.64
CA LEU A 6 -22.50 38.21 -8.99
C LEU A 6 -22.97 38.45 -10.41
N ASN A 7 -23.81 39.45 -10.53
CA ASN A 7 -24.24 40.00 -11.83
C ASN A 7 -23.25 41.10 -12.23
N ARG A 8 -22.42 40.81 -13.22
CA ARG A 8 -21.52 41.80 -13.80
C ARG A 8 -21.80 41.88 -15.30
N ASP A 9 -22.14 43.04 -15.80
CA ASP A 9 -22.45 43.29 -17.22
C ASP A 9 -23.62 42.46 -17.80
N GLY A 10 -24.63 42.13 -16.97
CA GLY A 10 -25.82 41.43 -17.41
C GLY A 10 -25.67 39.90 -17.51
N VAL A 11 -24.52 39.34 -17.11
CA VAL A 11 -24.28 37.90 -17.08
C VAL A 11 -24.13 37.44 -15.64
N GLU A 12 -25.03 36.57 -15.20
CA GLU A 12 -24.92 35.89 -13.91
C GLU A 12 -23.86 34.78 -14.02
N LYS A 13 -22.79 34.89 -13.24
CA LYS A 13 -21.76 33.84 -13.11
C LYS A 13 -21.57 33.47 -11.67
N ASP A 14 -21.34 32.20 -11.45
CA ASP A 14 -21.01 31.66 -10.14
C ASP A 14 -19.52 31.84 -9.84
N TYR A 15 -19.24 32.36 -8.64
CA TYR A 15 -17.88 32.56 -8.14
C TYR A 15 -17.64 31.84 -6.83
N ILE A 16 -16.43 31.37 -6.63
CA ILE A 16 -15.94 30.92 -5.34
C ILE A 16 -15.23 32.07 -4.65
N LEU A 17 -15.77 32.47 -3.49
CA LEU A 17 -15.13 33.49 -2.65
C LEU A 17 -13.97 32.88 -1.87
N VAL A 18 -12.78 33.44 -2.09
CA VAL A 18 -11.56 33.12 -1.34
C VAL A 18 -11.19 34.30 -0.46
N GLN A 19 -11.13 34.06 0.85
CA GLN A 19 -10.79 35.08 1.82
C GLN A 19 -9.31 35.03 2.19
N TYR A 20 -8.62 36.15 2.18
CA TYR A 20 -7.24 36.35 2.60
C TYR A 20 -7.17 36.97 4.01
N LYS A 21 -5.97 37.15 4.54
CA LYS A 21 -5.73 37.78 5.83
C LYS A 21 -6.19 39.26 5.76
N GLY A 22 -7.08 39.64 6.69
CA GLY A 22 -7.69 40.97 6.70
C GLY A 22 -9.01 41.00 5.92
N ALA A 23 -9.24 42.06 5.17
CA ALA A 23 -10.47 42.29 4.39
C ALA A 23 -10.37 41.85 2.93
N ASP A 24 -9.20 41.38 2.49
CA ASP A 24 -8.96 41.04 1.08
C ASP A 24 -9.75 39.81 0.67
N ARG A 25 -10.45 39.89 -0.46
CA ARG A 25 -11.28 38.82 -1.02
C ARG A 25 -10.96 38.64 -2.50
N LEU A 26 -10.89 37.39 -2.95
CA LEU A 26 -10.72 37.05 -4.36
C LEU A 26 -11.92 36.23 -4.82
N PHE A 27 -12.54 36.66 -5.91
CA PHE A 27 -13.62 35.92 -6.55
C PHE A 27 -13.04 35.12 -7.71
N VAL A 28 -13.13 33.81 -7.64
CA VAL A 28 -12.65 32.89 -8.68
C VAL A 28 -13.86 32.34 -9.43
N PRO A 29 -13.98 32.56 -10.73
CA PRO A 29 -15.06 31.99 -11.54
C PRO A 29 -15.02 30.46 -11.49
N ILE A 30 -16.17 29.78 -11.54
CA ILE A 30 -16.24 28.31 -11.47
C ILE A 30 -15.51 27.64 -12.63
N ASP A 31 -15.51 28.22 -13.80
CA ASP A 31 -14.75 27.74 -14.96
C ASP A 31 -13.22 27.75 -14.73
N GLN A 32 -12.73 28.58 -13.81
CA GLN A 32 -11.33 28.64 -13.37
C GLN A 32 -11.05 27.85 -12.09
N MET A 33 -11.98 27.01 -11.66
CA MET A 33 -11.83 26.23 -10.42
C MET A 33 -10.62 25.27 -10.44
N HIS A 34 -10.17 24.86 -11.61
CA HIS A 34 -8.95 24.06 -11.81
C HIS A 34 -7.66 24.78 -11.38
N LEU A 35 -7.68 26.13 -11.26
CA LEU A 35 -6.56 26.93 -10.75
C LEU A 35 -6.52 26.98 -9.22
N VAL A 36 -7.53 26.44 -8.56
CA VAL A 36 -7.72 26.52 -7.12
C VAL A 36 -7.49 25.13 -6.50
N GLU A 37 -6.39 24.97 -5.80
CA GLU A 37 -6.04 23.71 -5.12
C GLU A 37 -6.48 23.74 -3.64
N LYS A 38 -6.85 22.54 -3.12
CA LYS A 38 -7.19 22.38 -1.72
C LYS A 38 -5.91 22.34 -0.90
N TYR A 39 -5.79 23.23 0.09
CA TYR A 39 -4.68 23.13 1.02
C TYR A 39 -4.85 21.90 1.93
N VAL A 40 -3.89 21.00 1.87
CA VAL A 40 -3.76 19.84 2.76
C VAL A 40 -2.47 20.04 3.55
N GLY A 41 -2.60 20.51 4.78
CA GLY A 41 -1.49 20.77 5.68
C GLY A 41 -1.46 19.81 6.86
N GLN A 42 -0.49 20.01 7.76
CA GLN A 42 -0.34 19.23 8.99
C GLN A 42 -1.58 19.39 9.90
N GLU A 43 -2.17 18.28 10.34
CA GLU A 43 -3.34 18.29 11.23
C GLU A 43 -3.02 18.99 12.57
N GLY A 44 -4.02 19.72 13.07
CA GLY A 44 -3.90 20.49 14.32
C GLY A 44 -3.26 21.87 14.15
N LYS A 45 -2.63 22.19 13.01
CA LYS A 45 -2.13 23.54 12.72
C LYS A 45 -3.00 24.21 11.67
N ARG A 46 -3.64 25.31 12.04
CA ARG A 46 -4.33 26.15 11.06
C ARG A 46 -3.30 26.75 10.09
N PRO A 47 -3.54 26.70 8.77
CA PRO A 47 -2.64 27.31 7.80
C PRO A 47 -2.49 28.80 8.11
N LYS A 48 -1.29 29.31 7.92
CA LYS A 48 -1.04 30.76 8.02
C LYS A 48 -1.67 31.44 6.80
N ILE A 49 -2.78 32.14 7.01
CA ILE A 49 -3.42 32.91 5.95
C ILE A 49 -2.55 34.12 5.65
N ASN A 50 -2.06 34.24 4.41
CA ASN A 50 -1.25 35.35 3.95
C ASN A 50 -2.12 36.51 3.45
N LYS A 51 -1.56 37.72 3.43
CA LYS A 51 -2.18 38.87 2.79
C LYS A 51 -2.00 38.79 1.27
N LEU A 52 -3.02 39.15 0.51
CA LEU A 52 -2.97 39.17 -0.96
C LEU A 52 -1.81 40.04 -1.45
N GLY A 53 -0.95 39.53 -2.35
CA GLY A 53 0.20 40.28 -2.87
C GLY A 53 1.38 40.45 -1.90
N SER A 54 1.40 39.78 -0.74
CA SER A 54 2.48 39.93 0.24
C SER A 54 3.77 39.21 -0.20
N ALA A 55 4.91 39.83 0.12
CA ALA A 55 6.24 39.24 -0.13
C ALA A 55 6.53 37.99 0.73
N GLU A 56 5.75 37.76 1.80
CA GLU A 56 5.92 36.57 2.67
C GLU A 56 5.67 35.28 1.91
N TRP A 57 4.59 35.22 1.11
CA TRP A 57 4.29 34.04 0.29
C TRP A 57 5.39 33.75 -0.73
N SER A 58 5.85 34.81 -1.43
CA SER A 58 6.93 34.66 -2.42
C SER A 58 8.24 34.18 -1.81
N LYS A 59 8.56 34.62 -0.58
CA LYS A 59 9.73 34.15 0.18
C LYS A 59 9.58 32.69 0.60
N SER A 60 8.43 32.29 1.13
CA SER A 60 8.15 30.89 1.48
C SER A 60 8.23 29.98 0.25
N LYS A 61 7.62 30.38 -0.86
CA LYS A 61 7.67 29.64 -2.11
C LYS A 61 9.10 29.47 -2.63
N LYS A 62 9.92 30.53 -2.64
CA LYS A 62 11.33 30.43 -3.07
C LYS A 62 12.13 29.47 -2.19
N ARG A 63 11.94 29.53 -0.86
CA ARG A 63 12.65 28.63 0.06
C ARG A 63 12.24 27.17 -0.14
N VAL A 64 10.95 26.93 -0.36
CA VAL A 64 10.45 25.58 -0.67
C VAL A 64 10.97 25.10 -2.04
N GLN A 65 11.00 25.99 -3.04
CA GLN A 65 11.53 25.69 -4.36
C GLN A 65 13.01 25.26 -4.29
N GLN A 66 13.84 25.97 -3.56
CA GLN A 66 15.24 25.59 -3.36
C GLN A 66 15.37 24.20 -2.72
N SER A 67 14.61 23.93 -1.66
CA SER A 67 14.61 22.60 -1.02
C SER A 67 14.10 21.49 -1.95
N ILE A 68 13.20 21.82 -2.87
CA ILE A 68 12.71 20.89 -3.91
C ILE A 68 13.79 20.62 -4.95
N GLU A 69 14.56 21.64 -5.35
CA GLU A 69 15.66 21.49 -6.30
C GLU A 69 16.76 20.59 -5.73
N ASP A 70 17.20 20.84 -4.48
CA ASP A 70 18.19 20.00 -3.79
C ASP A 70 17.73 18.51 -3.70
N MET A 71 16.44 18.30 -3.42
CA MET A 71 15.88 16.95 -3.37
C MET A 71 15.77 16.31 -4.75
N ALA A 72 15.31 17.06 -5.76
CA ALA A 72 15.18 16.55 -7.11
C ALA A 72 16.54 16.13 -7.66
N GLU A 73 17.59 16.89 -7.36
CA GLU A 73 18.97 16.56 -7.72
C GLU A 73 19.43 15.24 -7.09
N GLN A 74 19.22 15.06 -5.77
CA GLN A 74 19.52 13.80 -5.08
C GLN A 74 18.75 12.61 -5.65
N LEU A 75 17.46 12.79 -5.95
CA LEU A 75 16.61 11.75 -6.53
C LEU A 75 17.06 11.38 -7.94
N LEU A 76 17.42 12.37 -8.75
CA LEU A 76 17.92 12.15 -10.11
C LEU A 76 19.29 11.47 -10.10
N GLU A 77 20.17 11.81 -9.15
CA GLU A 77 21.45 11.13 -8.99
C GLU A 77 21.28 9.63 -8.68
N ILE A 78 20.36 9.30 -7.76
CA ILE A 78 20.03 7.91 -7.43
C ILE A 78 19.45 7.18 -8.66
N HIS A 79 18.54 7.83 -9.39
CA HIS A 79 17.93 7.27 -10.60
C HIS A 79 18.95 7.11 -11.72
N ALA A 80 19.79 8.11 -11.96
CA ALA A 80 20.83 8.07 -12.98
C ALA A 80 21.88 6.99 -12.73
N LYS A 81 22.34 6.86 -11.47
CA LYS A 81 23.24 5.77 -11.07
C LYS A 81 22.66 4.40 -11.40
N ARG A 82 21.35 4.23 -11.20
CA ARG A 82 20.67 2.98 -11.46
C ARG A 82 20.46 2.72 -12.94
N GLN A 83 20.13 3.73 -13.74
CA GLN A 83 20.03 3.60 -15.20
C GLN A 83 21.38 3.32 -15.88
N MET A 84 22.50 3.68 -15.24
CA MET A 84 23.85 3.37 -15.73
C MET A 84 24.29 1.93 -15.44
N LEU A 85 23.62 1.23 -14.50
CA LEU A 85 23.93 -0.16 -14.22
C LEU A 85 23.39 -1.06 -15.33
N PRO A 86 24.26 -1.86 -15.98
CA PRO A 86 23.81 -2.77 -17.01
C PRO A 86 22.89 -3.83 -16.40
N GLY A 87 21.68 -3.98 -16.95
CA GLY A 87 20.76 -5.06 -16.65
C GLY A 87 20.80 -6.13 -17.71
N PHE A 88 20.14 -7.24 -17.46
CA PHE A 88 19.89 -8.26 -18.49
C PHE A 88 18.63 -7.89 -19.26
N ALA A 89 18.72 -7.69 -20.57
CA ALA A 89 17.55 -7.50 -21.42
C ALA A 89 16.93 -8.86 -21.77
N PHE A 90 15.78 -9.15 -21.19
CA PHE A 90 15.04 -10.37 -21.48
C PHE A 90 14.48 -10.35 -22.90
N SER A 91 14.38 -11.54 -23.53
CA SER A 91 13.79 -11.67 -24.86
C SER A 91 12.29 -11.33 -24.85
N GLN A 92 11.75 -10.99 -26.01
CA GLN A 92 10.29 -10.87 -26.18
C GLN A 92 9.60 -12.21 -25.90
N ASP A 93 8.30 -12.16 -25.60
CA ASP A 93 7.52 -13.35 -25.29
C ASP A 93 7.47 -14.31 -26.47
N ASP A 94 7.91 -15.54 -26.21
CA ASP A 94 7.83 -16.65 -27.14
C ASP A 94 6.46 -17.39 -27.06
N GLU A 95 6.32 -18.45 -27.82
CA GLU A 95 5.11 -19.29 -27.84
C GLU A 95 4.86 -19.96 -26.47
N ILE A 96 5.93 -20.35 -25.77
CA ILE A 96 5.85 -21.02 -24.45
C ILE A 96 5.29 -20.05 -23.40
N GLN A 97 5.76 -18.79 -23.42
CA GLN A 97 5.23 -17.74 -22.54
C GLN A 97 3.73 -17.51 -22.78
N LYS A 98 3.32 -17.44 -24.05
CA LYS A 98 1.91 -17.27 -24.41
C LYS A 98 1.05 -18.47 -23.99
N GLU A 99 1.54 -19.69 -24.19
CA GLU A 99 0.86 -20.91 -23.77
C GLU A 99 0.68 -20.90 -22.23
N PHE A 100 1.73 -20.58 -21.50
CA PHE A 100 1.68 -20.43 -20.04
C PHE A 100 0.62 -19.42 -19.60
N GLU A 101 0.55 -18.25 -20.22
CA GLU A 101 -0.41 -17.21 -19.88
C GLU A 101 -1.85 -17.65 -20.16
N ASN A 102 -2.08 -18.37 -21.24
CA ASN A 102 -3.39 -18.90 -21.60
C ASN A 102 -3.91 -19.99 -20.62
N THR A 103 -3.04 -20.60 -19.79
CA THR A 103 -3.47 -21.54 -18.74
C THR A 103 -4.05 -20.84 -17.50
N PHE A 104 -4.07 -19.50 -17.44
CA PHE A 104 -4.65 -18.79 -16.33
C PHE A 104 -6.18 -18.97 -16.29
N PRO A 105 -6.75 -19.48 -15.16
CA PRO A 105 -8.15 -19.90 -15.13
C PRO A 105 -9.15 -18.76 -14.95
N TYR A 106 -8.71 -17.52 -14.90
CA TYR A 106 -9.56 -16.35 -14.68
C TYR A 106 -9.39 -15.35 -15.82
N ALA A 107 -10.41 -14.51 -16.06
CA ALA A 107 -10.26 -13.36 -16.93
C ALA A 107 -9.48 -12.27 -16.21
N GLU A 108 -8.46 -11.74 -16.87
CA GLU A 108 -7.68 -10.61 -16.36
C GLU A 108 -8.46 -9.30 -16.48
N THR A 109 -8.28 -8.42 -15.50
CA THR A 109 -8.75 -7.05 -15.60
C THR A 109 -7.82 -6.21 -16.50
N GLU A 110 -8.34 -5.11 -17.04
CA GLU A 110 -7.53 -4.19 -17.87
C GLU A 110 -6.28 -3.68 -17.13
N ASP A 111 -6.42 -3.42 -15.82
CA ASP A 111 -5.29 -2.99 -14.99
C ASP A 111 -4.24 -4.09 -14.80
N GLN A 112 -4.67 -5.34 -14.66
CA GLN A 112 -3.75 -6.48 -14.58
C GLN A 112 -2.98 -6.65 -15.89
N LEU A 113 -3.67 -6.60 -17.03
CA LEU A 113 -3.04 -6.69 -18.36
C LEU A 113 -2.05 -5.55 -18.58
N ARG A 114 -2.42 -4.33 -18.19
CA ARG A 114 -1.52 -3.17 -18.25
C ARG A 114 -0.28 -3.37 -17.38
N ALA A 115 -0.45 -3.79 -16.12
CA ALA A 115 0.65 -4.02 -15.20
C ALA A 115 1.59 -5.13 -15.69
N ILE A 116 1.06 -6.23 -16.23
CA ILE A 116 1.84 -7.32 -16.83
C ILE A 116 2.66 -6.79 -18.00
N LYS A 117 2.04 -6.04 -18.92
CA LYS A 117 2.71 -5.44 -20.08
C LYS A 117 3.82 -4.49 -19.64
N GLU A 118 3.57 -3.61 -18.68
CA GLU A 118 4.56 -2.66 -18.16
C GLU A 118 5.77 -3.36 -17.52
N VAL A 119 5.54 -4.42 -16.73
CA VAL A 119 6.61 -5.23 -16.14
C VAL A 119 7.45 -5.89 -17.22
N LYS A 120 6.83 -6.55 -18.20
CA LYS A 120 7.54 -7.20 -19.30
C LYS A 120 8.36 -6.22 -20.13
N MET A 121 7.78 -5.06 -20.46
CA MET A 121 8.49 -4.01 -21.19
C MET A 121 9.71 -3.48 -20.44
N ASP A 122 9.67 -3.41 -19.12
CA ASP A 122 10.83 -3.02 -18.32
C ASP A 122 11.89 -4.11 -18.30
N MET A 123 11.50 -5.38 -18.17
CA MET A 123 12.43 -6.52 -18.24
C MET A 123 13.16 -6.62 -19.58
N GLU A 124 12.55 -6.16 -20.67
CA GLU A 124 13.15 -6.17 -22.02
C GLU A 124 14.15 -5.04 -22.26
N LYS A 125 14.30 -4.11 -21.32
CA LYS A 125 15.26 -3.00 -21.42
C LYS A 125 16.68 -3.43 -21.01
N PRO A 126 17.73 -2.78 -21.52
CA PRO A 126 19.12 -3.12 -21.19
C PRO A 126 19.59 -2.60 -19.82
N HIS A 127 18.71 -2.15 -18.98
CA HIS A 127 18.98 -1.69 -17.61
C HIS A 127 18.09 -2.40 -16.61
N ALA A 128 18.58 -2.60 -15.39
CA ALA A 128 17.86 -3.33 -14.37
C ALA A 128 16.52 -2.64 -13.98
N MET A 129 15.42 -3.40 -14.05
CA MET A 129 14.09 -2.96 -13.66
C MET A 129 14.03 -2.68 -12.15
N ASP A 130 13.30 -1.65 -11.74
CA ASP A 130 12.83 -1.45 -10.37
C ASP A 130 11.39 -0.95 -10.38
N ARG A 131 10.47 -1.90 -10.37
CA ARG A 131 9.06 -1.58 -10.48
C ARG A 131 8.29 -2.02 -9.24
N LEU A 132 7.38 -1.14 -8.80
CA LEU A 132 6.41 -1.40 -7.76
C LEU A 132 5.04 -1.71 -8.38
N VAL A 133 4.48 -2.88 -8.09
CA VAL A 133 3.09 -3.21 -8.41
C VAL A 133 2.23 -3.01 -7.15
N CYS A 134 1.37 -2.01 -7.20
CA CYS A 134 0.40 -1.70 -6.16
C CYS A 134 -0.99 -2.21 -6.55
N GLY A 135 -1.71 -2.75 -5.59
CA GLY A 135 -3.11 -3.16 -5.77
C GLY A 135 -3.62 -3.78 -4.49
N ASP A 136 -4.90 -3.69 -4.25
CA ASP A 136 -5.51 -4.27 -3.06
C ASP A 136 -5.22 -5.76 -2.91
N VAL A 137 -5.41 -6.27 -1.70
CA VAL A 137 -5.27 -7.69 -1.42
C VAL A 137 -6.24 -8.48 -2.29
N GLY A 138 -5.76 -9.50 -3.03
CA GLY A 138 -6.58 -10.31 -3.93
C GLY A 138 -6.86 -9.69 -5.31
N PHE A 139 -6.13 -8.63 -5.71
CA PHE A 139 -6.24 -8.02 -7.04
C PHE A 139 -5.29 -8.64 -8.09
N GLY A 140 -4.73 -9.81 -7.80
CA GLY A 140 -3.94 -10.56 -8.78
C GLY A 140 -2.49 -10.11 -8.93
N LYS A 141 -1.93 -9.33 -7.98
CA LYS A 141 -0.50 -8.97 -8.00
C LYS A 141 0.43 -10.19 -8.13
N THR A 142 0.03 -11.31 -7.52
CA THR A 142 0.78 -12.57 -7.57
C THR A 142 0.86 -13.12 -9.00
N GLU A 143 -0.20 -13.01 -9.82
CA GLU A 143 -0.17 -13.46 -11.22
C GLU A 143 0.79 -12.61 -12.06
N VAL A 144 0.87 -11.29 -11.80
CA VAL A 144 1.88 -10.41 -12.45
C VAL A 144 3.28 -10.91 -12.13
N ALA A 145 3.55 -11.24 -10.86
CA ALA A 145 4.83 -11.78 -10.42
C ALA A 145 5.14 -13.17 -11.01
N ILE A 146 4.14 -14.03 -11.12
CA ILE A 146 4.25 -15.37 -11.73
C ILE A 146 4.65 -15.27 -13.19
N ARG A 147 4.01 -14.38 -13.97
CA ARG A 147 4.34 -14.18 -15.40
C ARG A 147 5.73 -13.59 -15.58
N ALA A 148 6.13 -12.66 -14.75
CA ALA A 148 7.50 -12.13 -14.75
C ALA A 148 8.54 -13.21 -14.41
N ALA A 149 8.25 -14.04 -13.38
CA ALA A 149 9.12 -15.15 -13.01
C ALA A 149 9.24 -16.17 -14.12
N PHE A 150 8.15 -16.53 -14.79
CA PHE A 150 8.17 -17.48 -15.90
C PHE A 150 8.98 -16.92 -17.09
N LYS A 151 8.82 -15.64 -17.43
CA LYS A 151 9.64 -14.96 -18.44
C LYS A 151 11.13 -15.02 -18.10
N ALA A 152 11.51 -14.85 -16.84
CA ALA A 152 12.89 -14.99 -16.40
C ALA A 152 13.42 -16.42 -16.58
N VAL A 153 12.62 -17.43 -16.23
CA VAL A 153 12.98 -18.85 -16.41
C VAL A 153 13.12 -19.22 -17.88
N CYS A 154 12.22 -18.76 -18.75
CA CYS A 154 12.36 -18.97 -20.23
C CYS A 154 13.66 -18.39 -20.78
N ASN A 155 14.22 -17.36 -20.15
CA ASN A 155 15.52 -16.77 -20.48
C ASN A 155 16.69 -17.40 -19.69
N HIS A 156 16.52 -18.56 -19.12
CA HIS A 156 17.52 -19.27 -18.31
C HIS A 156 18.07 -18.45 -17.15
N LYS A 157 17.25 -17.58 -16.53
CA LYS A 157 17.61 -16.83 -15.33
C LYS A 157 16.91 -17.40 -14.11
N GLN A 158 17.63 -17.38 -12.99
CA GLN A 158 17.05 -17.77 -11.70
C GLN A 158 16.22 -16.64 -11.10
N VAL A 159 15.19 -17.02 -10.35
CA VAL A 159 14.27 -16.10 -9.68
C VAL A 159 14.31 -16.31 -8.18
N ALA A 160 14.37 -15.24 -7.40
CA ALA A 160 14.20 -15.25 -5.96
C ALA A 160 12.91 -14.51 -5.58
N LEU A 161 12.00 -15.17 -4.86
CA LEU A 161 10.82 -14.54 -4.27
C LEU A 161 10.98 -14.44 -2.76
N LEU A 162 11.14 -13.22 -2.27
CA LEU A 162 11.30 -12.90 -0.86
C LEU A 162 9.97 -12.47 -0.25
N VAL A 163 9.59 -13.14 0.84
CA VAL A 163 8.35 -12.88 1.58
C VAL A 163 8.60 -12.72 3.08
N PRO A 164 7.76 -11.98 3.82
CA PRO A 164 8.02 -11.68 5.22
C PRO A 164 7.80 -12.84 6.18
N THR A 165 6.95 -13.82 5.84
CA THR A 165 6.57 -14.91 6.73
C THR A 165 6.66 -16.28 6.07
N THR A 166 6.84 -17.32 6.87
CA THR A 166 6.91 -18.71 6.39
C THR A 166 5.59 -19.15 5.76
N ILE A 167 4.45 -18.77 6.33
CA ILE A 167 3.13 -19.15 5.81
C ILE A 167 2.93 -18.54 4.41
N LEU A 168 3.31 -17.28 4.24
CA LEU A 168 3.23 -16.64 2.92
C LEU A 168 4.18 -17.32 1.92
N ALA A 169 5.36 -17.76 2.36
CA ALA A 169 6.26 -18.55 1.52
C ALA A 169 5.64 -19.87 1.08
N MET A 170 4.91 -20.55 1.97
CA MET A 170 4.18 -21.79 1.64
C MET A 170 3.08 -21.53 0.62
N GLN A 171 2.26 -20.51 0.83
CA GLN A 171 1.16 -20.14 -0.10
C GLN A 171 1.69 -19.77 -1.49
N HIS A 172 2.76 -18.97 -1.56
CA HIS A 172 3.39 -18.66 -2.84
C HIS A 172 4.01 -19.91 -3.49
N TYR A 173 4.67 -20.77 -2.70
CA TYR A 173 5.24 -22.02 -3.20
C TYR A 173 4.16 -22.90 -3.84
N GLU A 174 3.05 -23.14 -3.15
CA GLU A 174 1.92 -23.92 -3.68
C GLU A 174 1.33 -23.28 -4.95
N THR A 175 1.14 -21.95 -4.94
CA THR A 175 0.57 -21.22 -6.08
C THR A 175 1.49 -21.27 -7.31
N PHE A 176 2.78 -21.02 -7.12
CA PHE A 176 3.78 -21.06 -8.20
C PHE A 176 3.94 -22.47 -8.74
N THR A 177 4.06 -23.48 -7.86
CA THR A 177 4.19 -24.90 -8.25
C THR A 177 2.98 -25.32 -9.07
N LYS A 178 1.76 -25.09 -8.59
CA LYS A 178 0.53 -25.43 -9.31
C LYS A 178 0.44 -24.73 -10.67
N ARG A 179 0.88 -23.48 -10.75
CA ARG A 179 0.81 -22.67 -11.96
C ARG A 179 1.83 -23.11 -13.03
N MET A 180 2.99 -23.62 -12.60
CA MET A 180 4.12 -23.97 -13.46
C MET A 180 4.34 -25.49 -13.60
N GLU A 181 3.48 -26.32 -13.00
CA GLU A 181 3.63 -27.77 -12.94
C GLU A 181 3.83 -28.40 -14.34
N SER A 182 3.08 -27.94 -15.33
CA SER A 182 3.11 -28.48 -16.70
C SER A 182 4.31 -28.02 -17.54
N PHE A 183 5.11 -27.08 -17.03
CA PHE A 183 6.20 -26.43 -17.77
C PHE A 183 7.60 -26.84 -17.32
N GLY A 184 7.70 -27.81 -16.41
CA GLY A 184 8.97 -28.38 -15.98
C GLY A 184 9.88 -27.44 -15.17
N VAL A 185 9.32 -26.40 -14.56
CA VAL A 185 10.04 -25.42 -13.73
C VAL A 185 10.35 -26.00 -12.35
N GLU A 186 11.61 -26.01 -11.94
CA GLU A 186 12.03 -26.53 -10.64
C GLU A 186 11.97 -25.43 -9.59
N ILE A 187 11.02 -25.55 -8.65
CA ILE A 187 10.76 -24.57 -7.60
C ILE A 187 11.17 -25.12 -6.24
N ALA A 188 11.91 -24.34 -5.45
CA ALA A 188 12.29 -24.71 -4.09
C ALA A 188 11.78 -23.70 -3.06
N GLN A 189 11.46 -24.19 -1.87
CA GLN A 189 11.09 -23.38 -0.73
C GLN A 189 12.24 -23.32 0.29
N LEU A 190 12.62 -22.11 0.74
CA LEU A 190 13.65 -21.90 1.73
C LEU A 190 13.08 -21.15 2.94
N THR A 191 12.59 -21.92 3.91
CA THR A 191 12.02 -21.40 5.15
C THR A 191 12.70 -22.01 6.37
N ARG A 192 12.31 -21.60 7.56
CA ARG A 192 12.84 -22.18 8.79
C ARG A 192 12.45 -23.65 9.00
N PHE A 193 11.42 -24.15 8.34
CA PHE A 193 11.05 -25.56 8.40
C PHE A 193 12.05 -26.47 7.66
N CYS A 194 12.85 -25.90 6.75
CA CYS A 194 13.92 -26.66 6.12
C CYS A 194 15.01 -26.99 7.13
N THR A 195 15.35 -28.24 7.25
CA THR A 195 16.50 -28.71 8.03
C THR A 195 17.81 -28.19 7.43
N ILE A 196 18.88 -28.18 8.21
CA ILE A 196 20.20 -27.72 7.72
C ILE A 196 20.65 -28.56 6.50
N LYS A 197 20.33 -29.84 6.48
CA LYS A 197 20.65 -30.75 5.36
C LYS A 197 19.89 -30.34 4.09
N GLU A 198 18.62 -30.06 4.21
CA GLU A 198 17.79 -29.60 3.09
C GLU A 198 18.24 -28.23 2.59
N GLN A 199 18.54 -27.28 3.49
CA GLN A 199 19.09 -25.97 3.12
C GLN A 199 20.38 -26.12 2.31
N ASN A 200 21.32 -26.94 2.76
CA ASN A 200 22.58 -27.18 2.05
C ASN A 200 22.34 -27.82 0.67
N LYS A 201 21.35 -28.73 0.55
CA LYS A 201 20.94 -29.32 -0.74
C LYS A 201 20.37 -28.25 -1.68
N ILE A 202 19.53 -27.36 -1.18
CA ILE A 202 18.97 -26.22 -1.95
C ILE A 202 20.11 -25.29 -2.40
N PHE A 203 21.03 -24.91 -1.50
CA PHE A 203 22.17 -24.04 -1.84
C PHE A 203 23.04 -24.66 -2.93
N LYS A 204 23.29 -25.97 -2.86
CA LYS A 204 24.04 -26.67 -3.90
C LYS A 204 23.31 -26.66 -5.24
N LYS A 205 22.01 -27.01 -5.25
CA LYS A 205 21.19 -27.01 -6.47
C LYS A 205 21.08 -25.62 -7.11
N LEU A 206 20.99 -24.54 -6.32
CA LEU A 206 20.98 -23.16 -6.82
C LEU A 206 22.30 -22.79 -7.53
N ARG A 207 23.44 -23.16 -6.93
CA ARG A 207 24.76 -22.94 -7.56
C ARG A 207 24.97 -23.75 -8.85
N GLU A 208 24.34 -24.93 -8.95
CA GLU A 208 24.40 -25.82 -10.12
C GLU A 208 23.33 -25.48 -11.16
N HIS A 209 22.56 -24.42 -10.98
CA HIS A 209 21.43 -24.02 -11.85
C HIS A 209 20.39 -25.14 -12.02
N ARG A 210 20.10 -25.89 -10.94
CA ARG A 210 19.10 -26.96 -10.92
C ARG A 210 17.82 -26.54 -10.20
N ILE A 211 17.71 -25.31 -9.79
CA ILE A 211 16.51 -24.69 -9.25
C ILE A 211 16.34 -23.38 -10.00
N ASP A 212 15.19 -23.21 -10.61
CA ASP A 212 14.86 -22.04 -11.39
C ASP A 212 14.28 -20.94 -10.48
N ILE A 213 13.42 -21.30 -9.54
CA ILE A 213 12.76 -20.36 -8.64
C ILE A 213 12.97 -20.79 -7.18
N VAL A 214 13.41 -19.86 -6.34
CA VAL A 214 13.47 -20.10 -4.89
C VAL A 214 12.56 -19.11 -4.17
N ILE A 215 11.65 -19.65 -3.36
CA ILE A 215 10.69 -18.85 -2.57
C ILE A 215 11.05 -18.98 -1.10
N GLY A 216 11.23 -17.86 -0.40
CA GLY A 216 11.61 -17.95 1.00
C GLY A 216 11.50 -16.66 1.78
N THR A 217 11.82 -16.78 3.06
CA THR A 217 11.84 -15.66 4.00
C THR A 217 13.24 -15.01 4.01
N HIS A 218 13.55 -14.22 5.05
CA HIS A 218 14.86 -13.61 5.26
C HIS A 218 16.05 -14.59 5.16
N LYS A 219 15.80 -15.91 5.16
CA LYS A 219 16.83 -16.93 4.90
C LYS A 219 17.43 -16.85 3.49
N LEU A 220 16.70 -16.27 2.53
CA LEU A 220 17.25 -15.97 1.20
C LEU A 220 18.35 -14.90 1.23
N LEU A 221 18.45 -14.15 2.32
CA LEU A 221 19.50 -13.13 2.52
C LEU A 221 20.73 -13.70 3.26
N ASN A 222 20.89 -15.02 3.28
CA ASN A 222 22.03 -15.66 3.92
C ASN A 222 23.28 -15.53 3.02
N ASP A 223 24.41 -15.13 3.59
CA ASP A 223 25.68 -14.94 2.87
C ASP A 223 26.24 -16.23 2.23
N LYS A 224 25.78 -17.42 2.69
CA LYS A 224 26.15 -18.72 2.12
C LYS A 224 25.37 -19.07 0.85
N LEU A 225 24.26 -18.35 0.60
CA LEU A 225 23.44 -18.58 -0.59
C LEU A 225 24.08 -17.86 -1.77
N ALA A 226 24.35 -18.59 -2.82
CA ALA A 226 24.83 -18.07 -4.08
C ALA A 226 23.98 -18.65 -5.21
N PHE A 227 23.56 -17.77 -6.10
CA PHE A 227 22.88 -18.11 -7.34
C PHE A 227 23.91 -18.35 -8.45
N ALA A 228 23.59 -19.24 -9.38
CA ALA A 228 24.39 -19.39 -10.60
C ALA A 228 24.18 -18.18 -11.53
N ASP A 229 22.92 -17.76 -11.70
CA ASP A 229 22.55 -16.64 -12.57
C ASP A 229 21.19 -16.04 -12.17
N LEU A 230 21.20 -15.19 -11.14
CA LEU A 230 20.00 -14.50 -10.66
C LEU A 230 19.62 -13.36 -11.62
N GLY A 231 18.44 -13.44 -12.23
CA GLY A 231 17.93 -12.39 -13.14
C GLY A 231 16.77 -11.58 -12.58
N LEU A 232 15.97 -12.16 -11.68
CA LEU A 232 14.79 -11.47 -11.12
C LEU A 232 14.68 -11.69 -9.60
N LEU A 233 14.54 -10.58 -8.87
CA LEU A 233 14.20 -10.57 -7.45
C LEU A 233 12.79 -10.02 -7.25
N ILE A 234 11.89 -10.84 -6.74
CA ILE A 234 10.53 -10.45 -6.39
C ILE A 234 10.46 -10.25 -4.87
N ILE A 235 9.91 -9.13 -4.42
CA ILE A 235 9.77 -8.80 -3.01
C ILE A 235 8.30 -8.54 -2.72
N ASP A 236 7.69 -9.38 -1.89
CA ASP A 236 6.33 -9.14 -1.43
C ASP A 236 6.33 -8.46 -0.06
N GLU A 237 5.50 -7.41 0.09
CA GLU A 237 5.35 -6.63 1.32
C GLU A 237 6.70 -6.11 1.91
N GLU A 238 7.52 -5.44 1.08
CA GLU A 238 8.85 -4.90 1.41
C GLU A 238 8.89 -4.14 2.75
N GLN A 239 7.81 -3.45 3.11
CA GLN A 239 7.72 -2.66 4.35
C GLN A 239 7.85 -3.50 5.63
N ARG A 240 7.68 -4.81 5.54
CA ARG A 240 7.78 -5.74 6.68
C ARG A 240 9.22 -6.15 7.00
N PHE A 241 10.16 -5.86 6.12
CA PHE A 241 11.57 -6.19 6.36
C PHE A 241 12.27 -5.15 7.22
N GLY A 242 13.08 -5.62 8.16
CA GLY A 242 13.89 -4.76 9.03
C GLY A 242 15.05 -4.09 8.28
N VAL A 243 15.67 -3.07 8.91
CA VAL A 243 16.74 -2.24 8.32
C VAL A 243 17.91 -3.09 7.79
N LYS A 244 18.41 -4.04 8.57
CA LYS A 244 19.52 -4.94 8.17
C LYS A 244 19.19 -5.79 6.93
N HIS A 245 17.94 -6.25 6.81
CA HIS A 245 17.50 -6.99 5.64
C HIS A 245 17.43 -6.11 4.40
N LYS A 246 17.00 -4.85 4.56
CA LYS A 246 16.95 -3.88 3.46
C LYS A 246 18.34 -3.48 2.95
N GLU A 247 19.34 -3.44 3.81
CA GLU A 247 20.72 -3.20 3.39
C GLU A 247 21.27 -4.34 2.54
N LYS A 248 21.02 -5.60 2.96
CA LYS A 248 21.38 -6.78 2.15
C LYS A 248 20.61 -6.88 0.83
N LEU A 249 19.34 -6.50 0.83
CA LEU A 249 18.55 -6.41 -0.39
C LEU A 249 19.16 -5.44 -1.39
N LYS A 250 19.64 -4.27 -0.93
CA LYS A 250 20.27 -3.29 -1.82
C LYS A 250 21.47 -3.86 -2.57
N SER A 251 22.32 -4.66 -1.94
CA SER A 251 23.48 -5.28 -2.59
C SER A 251 23.09 -6.32 -3.65
N LEU A 252 21.94 -6.99 -3.49
CA LEU A 252 21.40 -7.91 -4.51
C LEU A 252 20.70 -7.17 -5.67
N GLN A 253 20.28 -5.93 -5.44
CA GLN A 253 19.50 -5.13 -6.39
C GLN A 253 20.36 -4.40 -7.45
N GLU A 254 21.67 -4.35 -7.30
CA GLU A 254 22.53 -3.51 -8.15
C GLU A 254 22.56 -3.95 -9.64
N SER A 255 22.37 -5.24 -9.94
CA SER A 255 22.46 -5.78 -11.31
C SER A 255 21.30 -6.71 -11.70
N VAL A 256 20.26 -6.78 -10.87
CA VAL A 256 19.15 -7.72 -11.02
C VAL A 256 17.84 -6.95 -11.13
N ASP A 257 16.93 -7.42 -11.96
CA ASP A 257 15.59 -6.87 -12.03
C ASP A 257 14.84 -7.05 -10.71
N VAL A 258 14.19 -5.99 -10.25
CA VAL A 258 13.46 -5.98 -8.98
C VAL A 258 11.99 -5.66 -9.19
N LEU A 259 11.14 -6.61 -8.81
CA LEU A 259 9.69 -6.45 -8.81
C LEU A 259 9.19 -6.44 -7.35
N THR A 260 8.69 -5.31 -6.89
CA THR A 260 8.12 -5.17 -5.55
C THR A 260 6.59 -5.24 -5.63
N LEU A 261 5.97 -6.05 -4.76
CA LEU A 261 4.52 -6.13 -4.63
C LEU A 261 4.07 -5.48 -3.32
N SER A 262 3.01 -4.71 -3.34
CA SER A 262 2.42 -4.14 -2.13
C SER A 262 0.92 -3.95 -2.23
N ALA A 263 0.20 -4.26 -1.14
CA ALA A 263 -1.23 -3.96 -1.04
C ALA A 263 -1.49 -2.50 -0.69
N THR A 264 -0.64 -1.92 0.16
CA THR A 264 -0.69 -0.52 0.57
C THR A 264 0.72 0.03 0.57
N PRO A 265 1.12 0.79 -0.44
CA PRO A 265 2.46 1.34 -0.49
C PRO A 265 2.70 2.22 0.74
N ILE A 266 3.86 2.03 1.38
CA ILE A 266 4.25 2.97 2.43
C ILE A 266 4.39 4.36 1.81
N PRO A 267 4.06 5.40 2.58
CA PRO A 267 4.13 6.77 2.12
C PRO A 267 5.45 7.14 1.42
N ARG A 268 6.58 6.62 1.90
CA ARG A 268 7.90 6.86 1.29
C ARG A 268 8.04 6.21 -0.09
N THR A 269 7.65 4.96 -0.24
CA THR A 269 7.72 4.23 -1.53
C THR A 269 6.76 4.86 -2.54
N LEU A 270 5.56 5.23 -2.08
CA LEU A 270 4.59 5.97 -2.89
C LEU A 270 5.15 7.32 -3.36
N TYR A 271 5.83 8.04 -2.48
CA TYR A 271 6.48 9.30 -2.80
C TYR A 271 7.56 9.13 -3.88
N PHE A 272 8.45 8.13 -3.76
CA PHE A 272 9.47 7.85 -4.78
C PHE A 272 8.86 7.48 -6.14
N SER A 273 7.74 6.79 -6.15
CA SER A 273 7.04 6.45 -7.39
C SER A 273 6.36 7.68 -8.00
N LEU A 274 5.70 8.50 -7.19
CA LEU A 274 5.07 9.76 -7.65
C LEU A 274 6.09 10.74 -8.22
N THR A 275 7.33 10.71 -7.74
CA THR A 275 8.42 11.55 -8.24
C THR A 275 9.11 10.98 -9.49
N GLY A 276 8.70 9.78 -9.96
CA GLY A 276 9.29 9.14 -11.13
C GLY A 276 10.70 8.59 -10.92
N VAL A 277 11.07 8.32 -9.66
CA VAL A 277 12.33 7.67 -9.25
C VAL A 277 12.20 6.15 -9.27
N LYS A 278 11.00 5.64 -9.01
CA LYS A 278 10.66 4.21 -9.08
C LYS A 278 9.43 4.03 -9.97
N ASP A 279 9.50 3.13 -10.94
CA ASP A 279 8.37 2.82 -11.80
C ASP A 279 7.24 2.15 -11.00
N MET A 280 5.98 2.46 -11.34
CA MET A 280 4.83 1.97 -10.60
C MET A 280 3.68 1.59 -11.53
N SER A 281 3.13 0.40 -11.28
CA SER A 281 1.88 -0.06 -11.87
C SER A 281 0.81 -0.14 -10.77
N ILE A 282 -0.39 0.36 -11.04
CA ILE A 282 -1.49 0.36 -10.08
C ILE A 282 -2.62 -0.50 -10.63
N ILE A 283 -3.11 -1.45 -9.81
CA ILE A 283 -4.27 -2.29 -10.09
C ILE A 283 -5.41 -1.82 -9.19
N GLU A 284 -6.34 -1.05 -9.74
CA GLU A 284 -7.51 -0.50 -9.02
C GLU A 284 -8.79 -1.31 -9.31
N THR A 285 -8.84 -2.00 -10.44
CA THR A 285 -10.00 -2.79 -10.86
C THR A 285 -10.02 -4.13 -10.15
N PRO A 286 -11.04 -4.45 -9.36
CA PRO A 286 -11.17 -5.76 -8.71
C PRO A 286 -11.44 -6.85 -9.75
N PRO A 287 -10.98 -8.10 -9.50
CA PRO A 287 -11.39 -9.26 -10.27
C PRO A 287 -12.91 -9.48 -10.18
N ASP A 288 -13.47 -10.08 -11.23
CA ASP A 288 -14.89 -10.47 -11.26
C ASP A 288 -15.26 -11.35 -10.04
N ASN A 289 -16.50 -11.23 -9.58
CA ASN A 289 -17.05 -11.98 -8.46
C ASN A 289 -16.52 -11.63 -7.05
N ARG A 290 -15.80 -10.52 -6.87
CA ARG A 290 -15.43 -10.07 -5.55
C ARG A 290 -16.46 -9.09 -4.98
N LEU A 291 -17.03 -9.45 -3.83
CA LEU A 291 -18.03 -8.61 -3.15
C LEU A 291 -17.34 -7.56 -2.25
N PRO A 292 -17.87 -6.33 -2.22
CA PRO A 292 -17.39 -5.32 -1.27
C PRO A 292 -17.58 -5.77 0.18
N ILE A 293 -16.63 -5.42 1.05
CA ILE A 293 -16.70 -5.73 2.47
C ILE A 293 -17.60 -4.71 3.16
N GLN A 294 -18.69 -5.19 3.77
CA GLN A 294 -19.59 -4.35 4.56
C GLN A 294 -18.85 -3.84 5.81
N THR A 295 -18.57 -2.55 5.84
CA THR A 295 -17.76 -1.94 6.89
C THR A 295 -18.63 -1.09 7.82
N TYR A 296 -18.61 -1.42 9.11
CA TYR A 296 -19.33 -0.70 10.16
C TYR A 296 -18.34 -0.04 11.10
N VAL A 297 -18.57 1.23 11.39
CA VAL A 297 -17.84 2.01 12.41
C VAL A 297 -18.86 2.36 13.49
N LEU A 298 -18.70 1.80 14.67
CA LEU A 298 -19.70 1.92 15.75
C LEU A 298 -19.06 1.81 17.14
N GLU A 299 -19.80 2.22 18.16
CA GLU A 299 -19.44 1.96 19.53
C GLU A 299 -19.48 0.47 19.85
N GLU A 300 -18.63 0.04 20.77
CA GLU A 300 -18.58 -1.36 21.21
C GLU A 300 -19.86 -1.74 21.94
N MET A 301 -20.67 -2.60 21.33
CA MET A 301 -21.92 -3.12 21.88
C MET A 301 -21.86 -4.65 21.96
N PRO A 302 -21.93 -5.26 23.15
CA PRO A 302 -21.85 -6.71 23.31
C PRO A 302 -22.86 -7.48 22.44
N MET A 303 -24.09 -6.98 22.31
CA MET A 303 -25.13 -7.58 21.49
C MET A 303 -24.75 -7.64 20.00
N VAL A 304 -24.13 -6.58 19.46
CA VAL A 304 -23.69 -6.53 18.07
C VAL A 304 -22.57 -7.53 17.81
N ILE A 305 -21.63 -7.63 18.76
CA ILE A 305 -20.54 -8.62 18.70
C ILE A 305 -21.11 -10.03 18.67
N GLU A 306 -22.03 -10.33 19.58
CA GLU A 306 -22.65 -11.64 19.69
C GLU A 306 -23.40 -12.02 18.39
N GLN A 307 -24.22 -11.10 17.87
CA GLN A 307 -24.95 -11.32 16.62
C GLN A 307 -24.01 -11.53 15.42
N ALA A 308 -22.95 -10.72 15.31
CA ALA A 308 -21.98 -10.82 14.23
C ALA A 308 -21.25 -12.17 14.22
N VAL A 309 -20.78 -12.61 15.39
CA VAL A 309 -20.09 -13.90 15.56
C VAL A 309 -21.05 -15.07 15.29
N ARG A 310 -22.25 -15.09 15.94
CA ARG A 310 -23.23 -16.16 15.74
C ARG A 310 -23.63 -16.31 14.29
N ARG A 311 -23.88 -15.19 13.59
CA ARG A 311 -24.21 -15.20 12.15
C ARG A 311 -23.11 -15.86 11.33
N GLU A 312 -21.83 -15.57 11.61
CA GLU A 312 -20.69 -16.15 10.88
C GLU A 312 -20.58 -17.64 11.15
N LEU A 313 -20.67 -18.04 12.42
CA LEU A 313 -20.56 -19.44 12.83
C LEU A 313 -21.72 -20.29 12.27
N LEU A 314 -22.95 -19.77 12.24
CA LEU A 314 -24.12 -20.45 11.70
C LEU A 314 -23.99 -20.76 10.20
N ARG A 315 -23.26 -19.92 9.46
CA ARG A 315 -23.00 -20.19 8.03
C ARG A 315 -21.71 -21.00 7.78
N GLY A 316 -21.09 -21.55 8.84
CA GLY A 316 -19.87 -22.34 8.79
C GLY A 316 -18.61 -21.52 8.48
N GLY A 317 -18.63 -20.21 8.72
CA GLY A 317 -17.49 -19.33 8.54
C GLY A 317 -16.65 -19.19 9.80
N GLN A 318 -15.55 -18.46 9.68
CA GLN A 318 -14.61 -18.17 10.77
C GLN A 318 -14.56 -16.67 11.07
N VAL A 319 -14.17 -16.31 12.29
CA VAL A 319 -14.14 -14.92 12.76
C VAL A 319 -12.74 -14.51 13.20
N PHE A 320 -12.27 -13.36 12.72
CA PHE A 320 -11.13 -12.65 13.29
C PHE A 320 -11.60 -11.66 14.35
N VAL A 321 -10.95 -11.68 15.50
CA VAL A 321 -11.10 -10.68 16.57
C VAL A 321 -9.74 -10.04 16.80
N VAL A 322 -9.64 -8.76 16.50
CA VAL A 322 -8.38 -8.01 16.57
C VAL A 322 -8.39 -7.05 17.74
N TYR A 323 -7.33 -7.11 18.54
CA TYR A 323 -7.15 -6.24 19.71
C TYR A 323 -5.73 -5.69 19.78
N ASN A 324 -5.57 -4.39 20.03
CA ASN A 324 -4.26 -3.71 19.97
C ASN A 324 -3.44 -3.79 21.27
N SER A 325 -3.63 -4.81 22.09
CA SER A 325 -2.86 -5.00 23.32
C SER A 325 -2.64 -6.48 23.58
N VAL A 326 -1.37 -6.89 23.69
CA VAL A 326 -1.02 -8.27 24.03
C VAL A 326 -1.42 -8.59 25.48
N GLU A 327 -1.30 -7.63 26.39
CA GLU A 327 -1.55 -7.79 27.83
C GLU A 327 -3.01 -8.14 28.13
N HIS A 328 -3.95 -7.55 27.39
CA HIS A 328 -5.39 -7.77 27.58
C HIS A 328 -5.97 -8.86 26.66
N LEU A 329 -5.14 -9.48 25.82
CA LEU A 329 -5.61 -10.48 24.86
C LEU A 329 -6.18 -11.73 25.55
N ALA A 330 -5.55 -12.16 26.65
CA ALA A 330 -6.01 -13.29 27.44
C ALA A 330 -7.38 -13.03 28.13
N GLU A 331 -7.60 -11.82 28.62
CA GLU A 331 -8.87 -11.39 29.17
C GLU A 331 -9.97 -11.38 28.10
N MET A 332 -9.65 -10.84 26.93
CA MET A 332 -10.55 -10.85 25.78
C MET A 332 -10.91 -12.29 25.37
N ALA A 333 -9.92 -13.19 25.31
CA ALA A 333 -10.15 -14.59 24.98
C ALA A 333 -11.06 -15.29 26.04
N LYS A 334 -10.92 -14.96 27.32
CA LYS A 334 -11.80 -15.45 28.38
C LYS A 334 -13.23 -14.96 28.15
N LYS A 335 -13.44 -13.66 27.91
CA LYS A 335 -14.75 -13.06 27.60
C LYS A 335 -15.44 -13.75 26.40
N TYR A 336 -14.68 -14.01 25.33
CA TYR A 336 -15.24 -14.69 24.15
C TYR A 336 -15.54 -16.18 24.41
N ARG A 337 -14.78 -16.89 25.25
CA ARG A 337 -15.11 -18.27 25.66
C ARG A 337 -16.39 -18.33 26.49
N GLU A 338 -16.65 -17.33 27.35
CA GLU A 338 -17.88 -17.21 28.13
C GLU A 338 -19.09 -16.93 27.22
N LEU A 339 -18.94 -16.07 26.19
CA LEU A 339 -19.99 -15.74 25.23
C LEU A 339 -20.27 -16.87 24.22
N PHE A 340 -19.24 -17.65 23.87
CA PHE A 340 -19.29 -18.68 22.82
C PHE A 340 -18.69 -20.02 23.34
N PRO A 341 -19.31 -20.67 24.33
CA PRO A 341 -18.70 -21.83 25.00
C PRO A 341 -18.50 -23.05 24.09
N ASN A 342 -19.29 -23.16 23.02
CA ASN A 342 -19.20 -24.25 22.05
C ASN A 342 -18.22 -23.97 20.87
N SER A 343 -17.54 -22.82 20.86
CA SER A 343 -16.65 -22.43 19.79
C SER A 343 -15.20 -22.71 20.13
N ARG A 344 -14.45 -23.17 19.15
CA ARG A 344 -13.00 -23.39 19.27
C ARG A 344 -12.28 -22.08 19.07
N ILE A 345 -11.63 -21.57 20.10
CA ILE A 345 -11.00 -20.26 20.09
C ILE A 345 -9.49 -20.40 20.22
N LEU A 346 -8.77 -19.88 19.23
CA LEU A 346 -7.32 -19.72 19.25
C LEU A 346 -6.93 -18.28 19.59
N MET A 347 -5.73 -18.12 20.11
CA MET A 347 -5.14 -16.81 20.41
C MET A 347 -3.76 -16.70 19.77
N GLY A 348 -3.45 -15.55 19.16
CA GLY A 348 -2.16 -15.30 18.53
C GLY A 348 -1.67 -13.87 18.70
N HIS A 349 -0.40 -13.67 19.02
CA HIS A 349 0.19 -12.34 19.17
C HIS A 349 1.69 -12.32 18.87
N GLY A 350 2.22 -11.12 18.55
CA GLY A 350 3.60 -10.94 18.13
C GLY A 350 4.70 -11.22 19.18
N ARG A 351 4.32 -11.43 20.46
CA ARG A 351 5.27 -11.85 21.53
C ARG A 351 5.40 -13.38 21.65
N MET A 352 4.55 -14.14 20.95
CA MET A 352 4.70 -15.61 20.86
C MET A 352 5.96 -15.97 20.09
N LYS A 353 6.50 -17.14 20.37
CA LYS A 353 7.53 -17.68 19.51
C LYS A 353 6.98 -17.83 18.09
N GLU A 354 7.79 -17.54 17.12
CA GLU A 354 7.38 -17.56 15.71
C GLU A 354 6.80 -18.92 15.30
N THR A 355 7.34 -20.04 15.88
CA THR A 355 6.82 -21.39 15.67
C THR A 355 5.41 -21.60 16.21
N GLU A 356 5.14 -21.09 17.43
CA GLU A 356 3.82 -21.19 18.06
C GLU A 356 2.79 -20.38 17.30
N LEU A 357 3.19 -19.20 16.85
CA LEU A 357 2.32 -18.33 16.06
C LEU A 357 1.93 -18.97 14.73
N GLU A 358 2.88 -19.57 14.04
CA GLU A 358 2.60 -20.27 12.78
C GLU A 358 1.70 -21.49 12.99
N ASP A 359 1.91 -22.26 14.06
CA ASP A 359 1.03 -23.38 14.39
C ASP A 359 -0.42 -22.90 14.63
N VAL A 360 -0.60 -21.80 15.35
CA VAL A 360 -1.93 -21.16 15.54
C VAL A 360 -2.54 -20.77 14.20
N MET A 361 -1.77 -20.15 13.30
CA MET A 361 -2.27 -19.69 12.01
C MET A 361 -2.62 -20.86 11.09
N LEU A 362 -1.81 -21.93 11.07
CA LEU A 362 -2.08 -23.16 10.31
C LEU A 362 -3.33 -23.87 10.82
N LYS A 363 -3.49 -24.01 12.14
CA LYS A 363 -4.70 -24.59 12.74
C LYS A 363 -5.95 -23.79 12.36
N PHE A 364 -5.86 -22.47 12.37
CA PHE A 364 -6.98 -21.63 11.97
C PHE A 364 -7.28 -21.78 10.46
N GLN A 365 -6.26 -21.83 9.61
CA GLN A 365 -6.40 -22.06 8.17
C GLN A 365 -7.03 -23.42 7.87
N ASN A 366 -6.69 -24.46 8.63
CA ASN A 366 -7.22 -25.82 8.50
C ASN A 366 -8.60 -26.02 9.14
N HIS A 367 -9.29 -24.94 9.53
CA HIS A 367 -10.60 -25.00 10.18
C HIS A 367 -10.63 -25.73 11.54
N GLU A 368 -9.49 -25.83 12.23
CA GLU A 368 -9.41 -26.40 13.57
C GLU A 368 -9.91 -25.44 14.65
N ALA A 369 -10.15 -24.17 14.30
CA ALA A 369 -10.75 -23.17 15.17
C ALA A 369 -11.76 -22.31 14.44
N ASP A 370 -12.74 -21.80 15.19
CA ASP A 370 -13.85 -21.01 14.71
C ASP A 370 -13.59 -19.50 14.86
N ILE A 371 -12.86 -19.15 15.93
CA ILE A 371 -12.53 -17.75 16.25
C ILE A 371 -11.03 -17.64 16.50
N LEU A 372 -10.37 -16.69 15.84
CA LEU A 372 -8.99 -16.31 16.12
C LEU A 372 -8.94 -14.91 16.75
N ILE A 373 -8.51 -14.85 18.02
CA ILE A 373 -8.30 -13.60 18.75
C ILE A 373 -6.82 -13.24 18.62
N CYS A 374 -6.51 -12.11 18.04
CA CYS A 374 -5.12 -11.79 17.73
C CYS A 374 -4.82 -10.29 17.80
N THR A 375 -3.53 -9.97 17.78
CA THR A 375 -3.04 -8.61 17.52
C THR A 375 -2.92 -8.38 15.99
N THR A 376 -2.19 -7.36 15.57
CA THR A 376 -1.98 -7.01 14.15
C THR A 376 -1.21 -8.03 13.32
N ILE A 377 -0.92 -9.21 13.87
CA ILE A 377 -0.18 -10.28 13.18
C ILE A 377 -0.83 -10.73 11.85
N ILE A 378 -2.16 -10.64 11.75
CA ILE A 378 -2.90 -11.02 10.54
C ILE A 378 -2.73 -10.04 9.37
N GLU A 379 -2.07 -8.90 9.58
CA GLU A 379 -1.70 -7.99 8.48
C GLU A 379 -0.73 -8.62 7.46
N THR A 380 -0.12 -9.76 7.81
CA THR A 380 0.88 -10.46 6.99
C THR A 380 0.25 -11.33 5.91
N GLY A 381 -0.24 -10.79 4.83
CA GLY A 381 -0.55 -11.45 3.54
C GLY A 381 -1.33 -12.77 3.49
N ILE A 382 -1.54 -13.44 4.62
CA ILE A 382 -2.11 -14.79 4.69
C ILE A 382 -3.53 -14.84 4.12
N ASP A 383 -3.79 -15.83 3.27
CA ASP A 383 -5.11 -16.09 2.69
C ASP A 383 -5.93 -17.01 3.59
N MET A 384 -7.08 -16.53 4.03
CA MET A 384 -8.03 -17.25 4.88
C MET A 384 -9.44 -17.15 4.27
N PRO A 385 -9.76 -17.93 3.24
CA PRO A 385 -11.01 -17.76 2.46
C PRO A 385 -12.29 -17.92 3.27
N ASN A 386 -12.24 -18.69 4.38
CA ASN A 386 -13.39 -18.94 5.22
C ASN A 386 -13.61 -17.90 6.32
N ALA A 387 -12.64 -17.01 6.56
CA ALA A 387 -12.78 -15.92 7.51
C ALA A 387 -13.48 -14.72 6.84
N ASN A 388 -14.77 -14.58 7.04
CA ASN A 388 -15.58 -13.53 6.41
C ASN A 388 -16.14 -12.49 7.38
N THR A 389 -15.87 -12.62 8.67
CA THR A 389 -16.21 -11.61 9.68
C THR A 389 -14.97 -11.19 10.46
N MET A 390 -14.77 -9.88 10.56
CA MET A 390 -13.69 -9.28 11.35
C MET A 390 -14.27 -8.30 12.36
N ILE A 391 -13.83 -8.40 13.60
CA ILE A 391 -14.16 -7.47 14.68
C ILE A 391 -12.85 -6.84 15.17
N VAL A 392 -12.74 -5.53 15.06
CA VAL A 392 -11.58 -4.77 15.54
C VAL A 392 -12.01 -3.94 16.75
N HIS A 393 -11.51 -4.31 17.92
CA HIS A 393 -11.70 -3.56 19.15
C HIS A 393 -10.75 -2.37 19.24
N ASN A 394 -11.19 -1.27 19.84
CA ASN A 394 -10.41 -0.04 19.95
C ASN A 394 -9.82 0.41 18.60
N ALA A 395 -10.64 0.39 17.56
CA ALA A 395 -10.21 0.72 16.18
C ALA A 395 -9.61 2.14 16.06
N ASP A 396 -9.95 3.05 16.95
CA ASP A 396 -9.41 4.39 17.05
C ASP A 396 -7.91 4.45 17.42
N HIS A 397 -7.34 3.35 17.93
CA HIS A 397 -5.91 3.23 18.23
C HIS A 397 -5.07 2.71 17.05
N PHE A 398 -5.70 2.34 15.95
CA PHE A 398 -5.02 1.85 14.75
C PHE A 398 -4.82 2.95 13.71
N GLY A 399 -3.76 2.81 12.91
CA GLY A 399 -3.57 3.63 11.74
C GLY A 399 -4.56 3.27 10.61
N MET A 400 -4.86 4.24 9.74
CA MET A 400 -5.83 4.06 8.66
C MET A 400 -5.40 2.97 7.67
N ALA A 401 -4.15 2.99 7.21
CA ALA A 401 -3.58 1.96 6.35
C ALA A 401 -3.62 0.57 7.01
N GLN A 402 -3.39 0.51 8.32
CA GLN A 402 -3.46 -0.71 9.12
C GLN A 402 -4.88 -1.31 9.15
N LEU A 403 -5.88 -0.49 9.45
CA LEU A 403 -7.29 -0.92 9.44
C LEU A 403 -7.73 -1.37 8.04
N TYR A 404 -7.23 -0.71 7.01
CA TYR A 404 -7.52 -1.09 5.64
C TYR A 404 -6.89 -2.44 5.27
N GLN A 405 -5.64 -2.68 5.65
CA GLN A 405 -4.98 -3.98 5.48
C GLN A 405 -5.70 -5.09 6.23
N LEU A 406 -6.09 -4.83 7.49
CA LEU A 406 -6.89 -5.76 8.29
C LEU A 406 -8.23 -6.07 7.60
N LYS A 407 -8.98 -5.04 7.22
CA LYS A 407 -10.22 -5.20 6.46
C LYS A 407 -10.03 -6.09 5.23
N GLY A 408 -8.95 -5.93 4.49
CA GLY A 408 -8.63 -6.75 3.30
C GLY A 408 -8.34 -8.23 3.59
N ARG A 409 -8.24 -8.66 4.87
CA ARG A 409 -8.04 -10.06 5.25
C ARG A 409 -9.31 -10.90 5.24
N VAL A 410 -10.47 -10.28 5.20
CA VAL A 410 -11.77 -10.95 5.01
C VAL A 410 -12.31 -10.69 3.61
N GLY A 411 -13.33 -11.45 3.19
CA GLY A 411 -13.98 -11.27 1.88
C GLY A 411 -13.15 -11.81 0.71
N ARG A 412 -12.52 -12.96 0.89
CA ARG A 412 -11.77 -13.68 -0.16
C ARG A 412 -12.52 -14.87 -0.74
N SER A 413 -13.81 -14.98 -0.39
CA SER A 413 -14.72 -15.97 -0.92
C SER A 413 -15.90 -15.29 -1.62
N LYS A 414 -16.76 -16.07 -2.27
CA LYS A 414 -18.02 -15.58 -2.88
C LYS A 414 -19.10 -15.18 -1.84
N ARG A 415 -18.75 -15.17 -0.54
CA ARG A 415 -19.64 -14.79 0.56
C ARG A 415 -19.45 -13.34 0.94
N VAL A 416 -20.55 -12.67 1.30
CA VAL A 416 -20.48 -11.30 1.84
C VAL A 416 -19.67 -11.30 3.14
N ALA A 417 -18.67 -10.44 3.20
CA ALA A 417 -17.83 -10.25 4.37
C ALA A 417 -18.17 -8.98 5.14
N TYR A 418 -17.84 -8.99 6.41
CA TYR A 418 -18.18 -7.93 7.36
C TYR A 418 -16.95 -7.50 8.17
N ALA A 419 -16.75 -6.20 8.29
CA ALA A 419 -15.72 -5.62 9.15
C ALA A 419 -16.38 -4.65 10.15
N TYR A 420 -16.27 -4.96 11.43
CA TYR A 420 -16.76 -4.12 12.52
C TYR A 420 -15.58 -3.41 13.15
N LEU A 421 -15.47 -2.10 12.93
CA LEU A 421 -14.46 -1.23 13.54
C LEU A 421 -15.09 -0.56 14.75
N MET A 422 -14.75 -1.07 15.94
CA MET A 422 -15.41 -0.67 17.17
C MET A 422 -14.50 0.22 18.01
N TYR A 423 -15.08 1.21 18.67
CA TYR A 423 -14.42 2.06 19.66
C TYR A 423 -15.20 2.03 20.99
N LYS A 424 -14.52 2.36 22.10
CA LYS A 424 -15.14 2.28 23.43
C LYS A 424 -16.35 3.19 23.54
N PRO A 425 -17.44 2.75 24.20
CA PRO A 425 -18.57 3.60 24.55
C PRO A 425 -18.11 4.83 25.33
N ASP A 426 -18.84 5.92 25.21
CA ASP A 426 -18.62 7.20 25.90
C ASP A 426 -17.23 7.83 25.66
N LYS A 427 -16.45 7.33 24.69
CA LYS A 427 -15.17 7.92 24.35
C LYS A 427 -15.33 9.07 23.36
N LEU A 428 -14.95 10.26 23.78
CA LEU A 428 -14.79 11.39 22.85
C LEU A 428 -13.62 11.12 21.91
N LEU A 429 -13.94 10.73 20.69
CA LEU A 429 -12.94 10.57 19.63
C LEU A 429 -12.35 11.94 19.26
N SER A 430 -11.02 12.02 19.13
CA SER A 430 -10.38 13.21 18.56
C SER A 430 -10.87 13.44 17.13
N GLU A 431 -10.78 14.67 16.65
CA GLU A 431 -11.17 15.00 15.27
C GLU A 431 -10.41 14.14 14.23
N GLU A 432 -9.14 13.88 14.50
CA GLU A 432 -8.30 12.99 13.68
C GLU A 432 -8.80 11.54 13.67
N GLN A 433 -9.08 10.98 14.84
CA GLN A 433 -9.62 9.62 14.99
C GLN A 433 -10.96 9.48 14.24
N ARG A 434 -11.85 10.48 14.39
CA ARG A 434 -13.14 10.52 13.70
C ARG A 434 -12.97 10.58 12.18
N LYS A 435 -12.07 11.43 11.68
CA LYS A 435 -11.78 11.53 10.25
C LYS A 435 -11.24 10.22 9.69
N ARG A 436 -10.27 9.59 10.37
CA ARG A 436 -9.71 8.28 9.95
C ARG A 436 -10.79 7.20 9.84
N LEU A 437 -11.62 7.06 10.87
CA LEU A 437 -12.67 6.04 10.89
C LEU A 437 -13.76 6.33 9.86
N ASN A 438 -14.18 7.60 9.69
CA ASN A 438 -15.15 7.99 8.67
C ASN A 438 -14.61 7.74 7.25
N THR A 439 -13.34 8.06 6.99
CA THR A 439 -12.71 7.75 5.70
C THR A 439 -12.83 6.26 5.38
N LEU A 440 -12.53 5.37 6.31
CA LEU A 440 -12.65 3.93 6.10
C LEU A 440 -14.10 3.47 5.86
N ARG A 441 -15.08 4.16 6.44
CA ARG A 441 -16.50 3.92 6.20
C ARG A 441 -16.92 4.39 4.81
N GLU A 442 -16.38 5.50 4.33
CA GLU A 442 -16.70 6.07 3.01
C GLU A 442 -16.02 5.27 1.87
N TYR A 443 -14.78 4.86 2.06
CA TYR A 443 -14.04 4.05 1.09
C TYR A 443 -14.40 2.56 1.22
N THR A 444 -15.65 2.21 0.89
CA THR A 444 -16.13 0.82 0.86
C THR A 444 -15.83 0.11 -0.45
N ALA A 445 -15.65 0.86 -1.53
CA ALA A 445 -15.33 0.32 -2.84
C ALA A 445 -13.99 -0.45 -2.81
N LEU A 446 -13.94 -1.56 -3.52
CA LEU A 446 -12.70 -2.29 -3.78
C LEU A 446 -11.76 -1.42 -4.63
N GLY A 447 -10.45 -1.59 -4.50
CA GLY A 447 -9.46 -0.77 -5.21
C GLY A 447 -9.12 0.57 -4.52
N SER A 448 -9.60 0.79 -3.30
CA SER A 448 -9.36 2.06 -2.59
C SER A 448 -8.02 2.14 -1.86
N GLY A 449 -7.19 1.09 -1.88
CA GLY A 449 -5.94 1.03 -1.10
C GLY A 449 -4.96 2.15 -1.42
N TYR A 450 -4.79 2.45 -2.69
CA TYR A 450 -3.96 3.58 -3.13
C TYR A 450 -4.52 4.92 -2.62
N LYS A 451 -5.83 5.16 -2.78
CA LYS A 451 -6.52 6.39 -2.33
C LYS A 451 -6.44 6.55 -0.81
N ILE A 452 -6.56 5.46 -0.07
CA ILE A 452 -6.41 5.45 1.39
C ILE A 452 -4.96 5.73 1.80
N SER A 453 -3.97 5.17 1.10
CA SER A 453 -2.57 5.48 1.36
C SER A 453 -2.26 6.96 1.09
N MET A 454 -2.81 7.53 0.02
CA MET A 454 -2.73 8.96 -0.25
C MET A 454 -3.42 9.78 0.86
N ARG A 455 -4.59 9.36 1.31
CA ARG A 455 -5.33 10.05 2.38
C ARG A 455 -4.63 9.94 3.74
N ASP A 456 -4.04 8.79 4.06
CA ASP A 456 -3.23 8.61 5.27
C ASP A 456 -2.01 9.55 5.27
N LEU A 457 -1.40 9.70 4.09
CA LEU A 457 -0.30 10.62 3.84
C LEU A 457 -0.72 12.08 4.04
N GLU A 458 -1.89 12.46 3.55
CA GLU A 458 -2.47 13.78 3.78
C GLU A 458 -2.74 14.05 5.27
N ILE A 459 -3.34 13.09 5.98
CA ILE A 459 -3.73 13.21 7.39
C ILE A 459 -2.49 13.30 8.30
N ARG A 460 -1.51 12.42 8.11
CA ARG A 460 -0.27 12.43 8.89
C ARG A 460 0.63 13.64 8.61
N GLY A 461 0.41 14.30 7.48
CA GLY A 461 1.34 15.30 6.96
C GLY A 461 2.67 14.67 6.55
N SER A 462 3.41 15.32 5.68
CA SER A 462 4.71 14.84 5.18
C SER A 462 5.85 14.88 6.22
N GLY A 463 5.56 15.27 7.45
CA GLY A 463 6.55 15.59 8.49
C GLY A 463 7.50 14.49 8.88
N ASN A 464 7.09 13.23 8.72
CA ASN A 464 7.91 12.07 9.11
C ASN A 464 8.59 11.35 7.93
N MET A 465 8.34 11.75 6.69
CA MET A 465 8.78 10.98 5.53
C MET A 465 10.05 11.50 4.87
N LEU A 466 10.28 12.80 4.94
CA LEU A 466 11.33 13.50 4.20
C LEU A 466 12.44 14.05 5.11
N GLY A 467 12.38 13.73 6.41
CA GLY A 467 13.25 14.34 7.42
C GLY A 467 12.67 15.63 8.02
N ALA A 468 13.15 15.97 9.23
CA ALA A 468 12.60 17.09 10.02
C ALA A 468 12.67 18.46 9.32
N ALA A 469 13.66 18.67 8.43
CA ALA A 469 13.83 19.91 7.70
C ALA A 469 12.76 20.13 6.62
N GLN A 470 12.29 19.05 5.97
CA GLN A 470 11.35 19.15 4.85
C GLN A 470 9.88 19.16 5.29
N SER A 471 9.60 18.66 6.50
CA SER A 471 8.25 18.69 7.07
C SER A 471 7.68 20.11 7.22
N GLY A 472 8.58 21.08 7.50
CA GLY A 472 8.20 22.49 7.57
C GLY A 472 7.74 23.05 6.22
N HIS A 473 8.40 22.68 5.14
CA HIS A 473 8.12 23.20 3.80
C HIS A 473 6.77 22.75 3.24
N VAL A 474 6.42 21.47 3.45
CA VAL A 474 5.11 20.96 3.04
C VAL A 474 3.98 21.57 3.87
N ALA A 475 4.23 21.84 5.17
CA ALA A 475 3.27 22.56 6.00
C ALA A 475 3.05 24.02 5.56
N GLU A 476 4.04 24.63 4.89
CA GLU A 476 3.93 26.02 4.40
C GLU A 476 3.08 26.14 3.14
N ILE A 477 3.19 25.21 2.19
CA ILE A 477 2.53 25.32 0.87
C ILE A 477 1.45 24.26 0.60
N GLY A 478 1.36 23.25 1.44
CA GLY A 478 0.46 22.09 1.26
C GLY A 478 1.07 20.97 0.42
N PHE A 479 0.62 19.74 0.66
CA PHE A 479 1.21 18.53 0.10
C PHE A 479 1.03 18.43 -1.43
N GLU A 480 -0.15 18.73 -1.95
CA GLU A 480 -0.44 18.64 -3.38
C GLU A 480 0.43 19.59 -4.21
N LEU A 481 0.53 20.86 -3.77
CA LEU A 481 1.38 21.84 -4.44
C LEU A 481 2.85 21.49 -4.36
N TYR A 482 3.30 20.96 -3.21
CA TYR A 482 4.68 20.48 -3.04
C TYR A 482 5.02 19.34 -4.04
N LEU A 483 4.15 18.33 -4.16
CA LEU A 483 4.34 17.23 -5.13
C LEU A 483 4.38 17.73 -6.57
N LYS A 484 3.46 18.62 -6.93
CA LYS A 484 3.40 19.19 -8.28
C LYS A 484 4.68 19.94 -8.63
N MET A 485 5.15 20.81 -7.73
CA MET A 485 6.40 21.54 -7.89
C MET A 485 7.60 20.59 -8.03
N LEU A 486 7.65 19.53 -7.24
CA LEU A 486 8.72 18.54 -7.31
C LEU A 486 8.69 17.76 -8.63
N GLN A 487 7.52 17.31 -9.07
CA GLN A 487 7.36 16.63 -10.38
C GLN A 487 7.77 17.54 -11.55
N GLU A 488 7.37 18.80 -11.52
CA GLU A 488 7.76 19.79 -12.53
C GLU A 488 9.26 20.04 -12.54
N THR A 489 9.88 20.15 -11.36
CA THR A 489 11.34 20.33 -11.23
C THR A 489 12.11 19.13 -11.76
N ILE A 490 11.70 17.90 -11.39
CA ILE A 490 12.31 16.66 -11.91
C ILE A 490 12.15 16.57 -13.44
N ARG A 491 10.98 16.93 -13.99
CA ARG A 491 10.77 16.93 -15.45
C ARG A 491 11.66 17.93 -16.18
N LYS A 492 11.84 19.13 -15.62
CA LYS A 492 12.74 20.15 -16.18
C LYS A 492 14.20 19.67 -16.17
N MET A 493 14.65 19.13 -15.04
CA MET A 493 16.01 18.60 -14.91
C MET A 493 16.27 17.40 -15.86
N LYS A 494 15.29 16.49 -16.02
CA LYS A 494 15.38 15.36 -16.98
C LYS A 494 15.45 15.82 -18.44
N ARG A 495 14.86 16.96 -18.81
CA ARG A 495 14.89 17.53 -20.17
C ARG A 495 16.17 18.32 -20.46
N GLY A 496 17.03 18.52 -19.48
CA GLY A 496 18.22 19.35 -19.65
C GLY A 496 17.96 20.87 -19.63
N ASP A 497 16.72 21.30 -19.34
CA ASP A 497 16.35 22.70 -19.20
C ASP A 497 16.79 23.22 -17.82
N ALA A 498 18.07 23.15 -17.53
CA ALA A 498 18.65 23.83 -16.40
C ALA A 498 18.79 25.32 -16.77
N ALA A 499 18.02 26.13 -16.07
CA ALA A 499 18.04 27.59 -16.10
C ALA A 499 17.27 28.29 -17.25
N GLU A 500 15.94 28.35 -17.07
CA GLU A 500 15.24 29.62 -17.27
C GLU A 500 13.99 29.61 -16.37
N SER A 501 14.07 30.38 -15.29
CA SER A 501 12.95 30.62 -14.36
C SER A 501 11.96 31.60 -14.96
N ASP A 502 11.35 31.23 -16.05
CA ASP A 502 10.23 32.02 -16.57
C ASP A 502 8.89 31.32 -16.27
N MET A 503 8.46 31.54 -15.03
CA MET A 503 7.11 31.20 -14.60
C MET A 503 6.17 32.33 -14.97
N SER A 504 5.85 32.44 -16.26
CA SER A 504 4.81 33.35 -16.77
C SER A 504 3.37 32.84 -16.56
N VAL A 505 3.20 31.67 -15.94
CA VAL A 505 1.90 31.30 -15.36
C VAL A 505 1.81 31.99 -14.01
N LYS A 506 1.13 33.11 -13.95
CA LYS A 506 0.68 33.70 -12.68
C LYS A 506 -0.37 32.75 -12.07
N PRO A 507 0.00 31.83 -11.18
CA PRO A 507 -1.01 31.08 -10.48
C PRO A 507 -1.71 32.06 -9.56
N ILE A 508 -3.02 32.07 -9.58
CA ILE A 508 -3.82 32.74 -8.56
C ILE A 508 -3.58 31.95 -7.28
N HIS A 509 -2.63 32.43 -6.46
CA HIS A 509 -2.21 31.75 -5.25
C HIS A 509 -3.23 31.91 -4.15
N THR A 510 -3.94 30.85 -3.89
CA THR A 510 -4.93 30.78 -2.82
C THR A 510 -4.56 29.71 -1.83
N GLY A 511 -4.16 30.12 -0.63
CA GLY A 511 -4.17 29.23 0.53
C GLY A 511 -5.63 28.99 0.93
N PHE A 512 -6.16 27.79 0.69
CA PHE A 512 -7.50 27.44 1.12
C PHE A 512 -7.50 26.98 2.55
N THR A 513 -8.27 27.66 3.38
CA THR A 513 -8.73 27.12 4.66
C THR A 513 -10.19 26.76 4.55
N LEU A 514 -10.51 25.48 4.59
CA LEU A 514 -11.87 25.06 4.88
C LEU A 514 -12.13 25.33 6.37
N ILE A 515 -12.79 26.42 6.68
CA ILE A 515 -13.44 26.58 7.97
C ILE A 515 -14.69 25.72 7.90
N SER A 516 -14.67 24.56 8.52
CA SER A 516 -15.89 23.84 8.84
C SER A 516 -16.56 24.57 10.00
N ASP A 517 -17.45 25.49 9.71
CA ASP A 517 -18.45 25.88 10.69
C ASP A 517 -19.38 24.70 10.90
N SER A 518 -19.19 24.06 12.06
CA SER A 518 -20.14 23.12 12.62
C SER A 518 -21.32 23.90 13.19
N ALA A 519 -22.26 24.28 12.36
CA ALA A 519 -23.63 24.61 12.76
C ALA A 519 -24.49 24.84 11.52
N ALA A 520 -25.07 23.80 11.01
CA ALA A 520 -26.44 23.73 10.45
C ALA A 520 -26.58 22.43 9.65
N SER A 521 -27.27 21.50 10.23
CA SER A 521 -28.00 20.43 9.54
C SER A 521 -29.10 21.01 8.66
N PRO A 522 -29.86 20.15 7.95
CA PRO A 522 -29.55 19.14 6.95
C PRO A 522 -30.33 19.38 5.64
N LEU A 523 -30.37 18.35 4.82
CA LEU A 523 -31.24 18.16 3.64
C LEU A 523 -30.56 18.48 2.28
N PHE A 524 -30.13 17.50 1.69
CA PHE A 524 -30.36 16.67 0.52
C PHE A 524 -29.12 15.84 0.19
#